data_d58402551b06536abe93f1c71d80f334
#
_entry.id   d58402551b06536abe93f1c71d80f334
#
_cell.length_a   1.000
_cell.length_b   1.000
_cell.length_c   1.000
_cell.angle_alpha   90.00
_cell.angle_beta   90.00
_cell.angle_gamma   90.00
#
_symmetry.space_group_name_H-M   'P 1'
#
loop_
_entity.id
_entity.type
_entity.pdbx_description
1 polymer ?
#
loop_
_entity_poly.entity_id
_entity_poly.type
_entity_poly.pdbx_seq_one_letter_code
_entity_poly.pdbx_strand_id
1 'polypeptide(L)'
;MQISLLRSSASVIALATASLLASPAIAQAPDPATEVARILASPAFKTAVATIDKEHGRIVDEGIKLTEIPAPPFKEEARAKEYESMFKAAGLSDVKIDEEGNVLGVRKGAKGDGKFVVVSAHLDTVFPPGTDVKVKREGTRLAAPGVGDDSMSLAVQLAFVRAMDAAGIKTKDDILFVGTVGEEGPGDLRGVRHLFTKGEYKDRIKSFFSIESGDIDKITNGGVGSRRYRVTFKGPGGHSFSAFGLVNPMFALAQAANEFARIQVPAKPKTTYSIGLIGGGTSVNSIPLSGWMEVDMRSEAPPELKRLEERFLKIIEQAAEGENFARSTKEGKITVETKLIGDRPAGGTDEKSPMVQAAKAALEAGGYKPALNWSSTDSNMPMSLGIPALTIGRMAPGKGGRAHSLDEWLDVEKEPMVKAMATSLSIVLAVTGME
;
A
#
# COMPACT_ATOMS: atom_id res chain seq x y z
N MET A 1 98.78 -2.23 -26.63
CA MET A 1 98.76 -1.21 -25.56
C MET A 1 97.30 -0.92 -25.23
N GLN A 2 96.87 -1.62 -24.18
CA GLN A 2 95.44 -1.54 -23.70
C GLN A 2 95.41 -0.66 -22.48
N ILE A 3 94.55 0.36 -22.52
CA ILE A 3 94.27 1.20 -21.36
C ILE A 3 92.87 0.82 -20.85
N SER A 4 92.89 0.31 -19.63
CA SER A 4 91.67 -0.09 -18.84
C SER A 4 91.04 1.16 -18.19
N LEU A 5 89.75 1.41 -18.43
CA LEU A 5 88.99 2.42 -17.73
C LEU A 5 88.09 1.76 -16.68
N LEU A 6 88.39 2.04 -15.43
CA LEU A 6 87.58 1.71 -14.24
C LEU A 6 86.35 2.63 -14.21
N ARG A 7 85.16 2.04 -14.21
CA ARG A 7 83.92 2.74 -13.90
C ARG A 7 83.44 2.46 -12.45
N SER A 8 83.50 3.47 -11.65
CA SER A 8 82.97 3.44 -10.29
C SER A 8 81.40 3.57 -10.32
N SER A 9 80.74 2.60 -9.76
CA SER A 9 79.28 2.59 -9.61
C SER A 9 78.87 3.18 -8.27
N ALA A 10 78.24 4.33 -8.28
CA ALA A 10 77.61 4.89 -7.07
C ALA A 10 76.18 4.36 -6.96
N SER A 11 75.93 3.57 -5.90
CA SER A 11 74.59 3.09 -5.57
C SER A 11 73.81 4.18 -4.82
N VAL A 12 72.72 4.69 -5.45
CA VAL A 12 71.81 5.58 -4.82
C VAL A 12 70.68 4.72 -4.16
N ILE A 13 70.68 4.69 -2.83
CA ILE A 13 69.59 4.07 -2.03
C ILE A 13 68.43 5.08 -1.97
N ALA A 14 67.35 4.81 -2.74
CA ALA A 14 66.12 5.56 -2.64
C ALA A 14 65.28 5.00 -1.46
N LEU A 15 65.16 5.74 -0.37
CA LEU A 15 64.17 5.47 0.69
C LEU A 15 62.77 5.80 0.17
N ALA A 16 61.97 4.79 -0.17
CA ALA A 16 60.55 4.93 -0.42
C ALA A 16 59.77 5.02 0.91
N THR A 17 59.38 6.22 1.31
CA THR A 17 58.41 6.44 2.41
C THR A 17 57.04 6.06 1.90
N ALA A 18 56.53 4.87 2.27
CA ALA A 18 55.18 4.45 2.05
C ALA A 18 54.23 5.22 3.01
N SER A 19 53.64 6.27 2.54
CA SER A 19 52.52 6.93 3.24
C SER A 19 51.28 6.02 3.19
N LEU A 20 50.98 5.32 4.27
CA LEU A 20 49.72 4.64 4.49
C LEU A 20 48.61 5.71 4.55
N LEU A 21 47.96 5.98 3.45
CA LEU A 21 46.69 6.68 3.45
C LEU A 21 45.64 5.75 4.10
N ALA A 22 45.36 5.98 5.38
CA ALA A 22 44.23 5.37 6.06
C ALA A 22 42.96 5.87 5.34
N SER A 23 42.35 5.01 4.54
CA SER A 23 40.99 5.25 4.02
C SER A 23 40.06 5.46 5.22
N PRO A 24 39.26 6.53 5.26
CA PRO A 24 38.29 6.68 6.32
C PRO A 24 37.38 5.43 6.31
N ALA A 25 37.35 4.69 7.41
CA ALA A 25 36.40 3.62 7.61
C ALA A 25 35.01 4.23 7.49
N ILE A 26 34.31 3.90 6.40
CA ILE A 26 32.90 4.20 6.29
C ILE A 26 32.25 3.45 7.44
N ALA A 27 31.76 4.19 8.44
CA ALA A 27 31.06 3.59 9.58
C ALA A 27 29.88 2.79 9.00
N GLN A 28 29.96 1.49 9.11
CA GLN A 28 28.91 0.58 8.68
C GLN A 28 27.65 0.94 9.47
N ALA A 29 26.51 1.09 8.81
CA ALA A 29 25.26 1.33 9.50
C ALA A 29 25.04 0.24 10.57
N PRO A 30 24.56 0.59 11.77
CA PRO A 30 24.35 -0.39 12.82
C PRO A 30 23.41 -1.50 12.33
N ASP A 31 23.65 -2.71 12.80
CA ASP A 31 22.77 -3.84 12.54
C ASP A 31 21.34 -3.50 13.01
N PRO A 32 20.30 -3.76 12.21
CA PRO A 32 18.92 -3.38 12.52
C PRO A 32 18.43 -3.87 13.88
N ALA A 33 18.79 -5.08 14.30
CA ALA A 33 18.42 -5.60 15.61
C ALA A 33 19.11 -4.83 16.76
N THR A 34 20.37 -4.46 16.58
CA THR A 34 21.10 -3.62 17.54
C THR A 34 20.46 -2.23 17.67
N GLU A 35 20.06 -1.65 16.54
CA GLU A 35 19.40 -0.34 16.56
C GLU A 35 18.02 -0.39 17.26
N VAL A 36 17.22 -1.41 16.99
CA VAL A 36 15.95 -1.63 17.68
C VAL A 36 16.16 -1.81 19.19
N ALA A 37 17.13 -2.62 19.60
CA ALA A 37 17.45 -2.82 21.02
C ALA A 37 17.86 -1.50 21.69
N ARG A 38 18.66 -0.66 21.02
CA ARG A 38 19.06 0.68 21.49
C ARG A 38 17.83 1.58 21.69
N ILE A 39 16.90 1.60 20.73
CA ILE A 39 15.67 2.39 20.81
C ILE A 39 14.84 1.96 22.01
N LEU A 40 14.54 0.66 22.13
CA LEU A 40 13.71 0.10 23.20
C LEU A 40 14.28 0.34 24.60
N ALA A 41 15.61 0.37 24.73
CA ALA A 41 16.30 0.64 25.99
C ALA A 41 16.31 2.13 26.37
N SER A 42 16.11 3.04 25.40
CA SER A 42 16.29 4.48 25.60
C SER A 42 15.23 5.07 26.55
N PRO A 43 15.59 6.02 27.44
CA PRO A 43 14.62 6.71 28.28
C PRO A 43 13.58 7.48 27.46
N ALA A 44 13.97 8.07 26.32
CA ALA A 44 13.05 8.82 25.45
C ALA A 44 11.96 7.91 24.86
N PHE A 45 12.31 6.71 24.38
CA PHE A 45 11.31 5.76 23.89
C PHE A 45 10.36 5.30 25.00
N LYS A 46 10.87 5.03 26.19
CA LYS A 46 10.01 4.68 27.36
C LYS A 46 9.04 5.81 27.70
N THR A 47 9.48 7.07 27.61
CA THR A 47 8.60 8.24 27.78
C THR A 47 7.55 8.32 26.66
N ALA A 48 7.90 8.03 25.41
CA ALA A 48 6.94 7.98 24.32
C ALA A 48 5.87 6.90 24.54
N VAL A 49 6.27 5.71 24.97
CA VAL A 49 5.32 4.62 25.31
C VAL A 49 4.42 5.01 26.47
N ALA A 50 4.97 5.63 27.53
CA ALA A 50 4.16 6.13 28.65
C ALA A 50 3.17 7.22 28.22
N THR A 51 3.52 8.03 27.20
CA THR A 51 2.62 9.03 26.62
C THR A 51 1.47 8.36 25.88
N ILE A 52 1.74 7.36 25.04
CA ILE A 52 0.71 6.55 24.35
C ILE A 52 -0.21 5.90 25.38
N ASP A 53 0.34 5.32 26.45
CA ASP A 53 -0.45 4.70 27.53
C ASP A 53 -1.37 5.70 28.21
N LYS A 54 -0.84 6.88 28.54
CA LYS A 54 -1.60 7.97 29.17
C LYS A 54 -2.71 8.51 28.27
N GLU A 55 -2.43 8.64 26.96
CA GLU A 55 -3.36 9.20 25.98
C GLU A 55 -4.29 8.15 25.36
N HIS A 56 -4.28 6.90 25.79
CA HIS A 56 -5.07 5.81 25.21
C HIS A 56 -6.55 6.19 24.98
N GLY A 57 -7.22 6.78 25.97
CA GLY A 57 -8.60 7.24 25.82
C GLY A 57 -8.77 8.26 24.69
N ARG A 58 -7.87 9.25 24.61
CA ARG A 58 -7.87 10.25 23.56
C ARG A 58 -7.67 9.61 22.17
N ILE A 59 -6.77 8.65 22.03
CA ILE A 59 -6.51 7.94 20.77
C ILE A 59 -7.78 7.22 20.30
N VAL A 60 -8.46 6.55 21.23
CA VAL A 60 -9.73 5.86 20.94
C VAL A 60 -10.80 6.87 20.51
N ASP A 61 -10.93 7.99 21.20
CA ASP A 61 -11.93 9.02 20.88
C ASP A 61 -11.64 9.69 19.52
N GLU A 62 -10.37 9.94 19.19
CA GLU A 62 -9.96 10.43 17.87
C GLU A 62 -10.29 9.42 16.75
N GLY A 63 -10.05 8.12 16.97
CA GLY A 63 -10.44 7.07 16.04
C GLY A 63 -11.96 6.98 15.83
N ILE A 64 -12.74 7.07 16.91
CA ILE A 64 -14.21 7.12 16.86
C ILE A 64 -14.66 8.35 16.03
N LYS A 65 -14.11 9.52 16.35
CA LYS A 65 -14.46 10.77 15.65
C LYS A 65 -14.21 10.65 14.13
N LEU A 66 -13.05 10.12 13.74
CA LEU A 66 -12.71 9.93 12.33
C LEU A 66 -13.59 8.90 11.65
N THR A 67 -13.93 7.81 12.34
CA THR A 67 -14.85 6.78 11.84
C THR A 67 -16.23 7.35 11.52
N GLU A 68 -16.76 8.20 12.41
CA GLU A 68 -18.09 8.77 12.29
C GLU A 68 -18.21 9.89 11.23
N ILE A 69 -17.11 10.26 10.57
CA ILE A 69 -17.11 11.11 9.38
C ILE A 69 -17.12 10.20 8.15
N PRO A 70 -18.24 10.06 7.40
CA PRO A 70 -18.27 9.21 6.21
C PRO A 70 -17.23 9.63 5.18
N ALA A 71 -16.47 8.66 4.65
CA ALA A 71 -15.46 8.91 3.63
C ALA A 71 -15.46 7.79 2.58
N PRO A 72 -16.54 7.64 1.78
CA PRO A 72 -16.54 6.73 0.65
C PRO A 72 -15.52 7.18 -0.40
N PRO A 73 -15.06 6.29 -1.31
CA PRO A 73 -14.11 6.65 -2.36
C PRO A 73 -14.61 7.86 -3.16
N PHE A 74 -13.71 8.82 -3.44
CA PHE A 74 -13.97 10.11 -4.09
C PHE A 74 -14.83 11.10 -3.29
N LYS A 75 -15.07 10.86 -2.00
CA LYS A 75 -15.83 11.75 -1.10
C LYS A 75 -15.19 11.84 0.29
N GLU A 76 -13.87 11.90 0.31
CA GLU A 76 -13.07 11.93 1.54
C GLU A 76 -12.90 13.35 2.12
N GLU A 77 -13.37 14.40 1.44
CA GLU A 77 -13.05 15.80 1.76
C GLU A 77 -13.42 16.21 3.20
N ALA A 78 -14.52 15.69 3.73
CA ALA A 78 -14.94 16.02 5.08
C ALA A 78 -13.98 15.46 6.12
N ARG A 79 -13.57 14.19 5.96
CA ARG A 79 -12.59 13.53 6.82
C ARG A 79 -11.20 14.14 6.65
N ALA A 80 -10.81 14.46 5.41
CA ALA A 80 -9.54 15.11 5.12
C ALA A 80 -9.41 16.48 5.81
N LYS A 81 -10.45 17.32 5.79
CA LYS A 81 -10.46 18.62 6.48
C LYS A 81 -10.34 18.46 8.00
N GLU A 82 -11.06 17.50 8.58
CA GLU A 82 -10.91 17.22 10.02
C GLU A 82 -9.50 16.74 10.33
N TYR A 83 -8.96 15.82 9.53
CA TYR A 83 -7.62 15.28 9.75
C TYR A 83 -6.52 16.33 9.55
N GLU A 84 -6.66 17.24 8.59
CA GLU A 84 -5.79 18.42 8.45
C GLU A 84 -5.77 19.27 9.73
N SER A 85 -6.94 19.53 10.32
CA SER A 85 -7.05 20.24 11.59
C SER A 85 -6.34 19.49 12.73
N MET A 86 -6.49 18.17 12.77
CA MET A 86 -5.83 17.32 13.77
C MET A 86 -4.32 17.29 13.59
N PHE A 87 -3.78 17.29 12.37
CA PHE A 87 -2.34 17.42 12.10
C PHE A 87 -1.77 18.75 12.57
N LYS A 88 -2.48 19.87 12.32
CA LYS A 88 -2.11 21.18 12.84
C LYS A 88 -2.09 21.21 14.38
N ALA A 89 -3.11 20.63 15.01
CA ALA A 89 -3.20 20.53 16.46
C ALA A 89 -2.13 19.62 17.08
N ALA A 90 -1.66 18.61 16.35
CA ALA A 90 -0.56 17.74 16.76
C ALA A 90 0.82 18.39 16.61
N GLY A 91 0.94 19.58 16.02
CA GLY A 91 2.19 20.32 15.90
C GLY A 91 3.02 20.01 14.66
N LEU A 92 2.46 19.33 13.66
CA LEU A 92 3.14 19.12 12.38
C LEU A 92 3.31 20.44 11.62
N SER A 93 4.42 20.59 10.90
CA SER A 93 4.68 21.71 10.00
C SER A 93 4.21 21.40 8.58
N ASP A 94 4.11 22.44 7.73
CA ASP A 94 3.74 22.33 6.32
C ASP A 94 2.45 21.52 6.08
N VAL A 95 1.48 21.66 7.01
CA VAL A 95 0.22 20.92 6.95
C VAL A 95 -0.68 21.46 5.85
N LYS A 96 -1.09 20.57 4.95
CA LYS A 96 -1.95 20.92 3.80
C LYS A 96 -2.71 19.69 3.26
N ILE A 97 -3.74 19.98 2.49
CA ILE A 97 -4.38 19.00 1.60
C ILE A 97 -3.79 19.23 0.20
N ASP A 98 -3.29 18.16 -0.44
CA ASP A 98 -2.74 18.26 -1.80
C ASP A 98 -3.84 18.25 -2.87
N GLU A 99 -3.44 18.35 -4.15
CA GLU A 99 -4.36 18.43 -5.30
C GLU A 99 -5.21 17.17 -5.48
N GLU A 100 -4.77 16.01 -4.98
CA GLU A 100 -5.50 14.76 -5.04
C GLU A 100 -6.47 14.59 -3.86
N GLY A 101 -6.18 15.28 -2.74
CA GLY A 101 -6.95 15.23 -1.51
C GLY A 101 -6.23 14.55 -0.35
N ASN A 102 -4.96 14.14 -0.51
CA ASN A 102 -4.16 13.63 0.61
C ASN A 102 -3.90 14.73 1.63
N VAL A 103 -3.94 14.38 2.91
CA VAL A 103 -3.54 15.28 4.00
C VAL A 103 -2.07 15.02 4.31
N LEU A 104 -1.25 16.07 4.20
CA LEU A 104 0.19 16.01 4.42
C LEU A 104 0.58 16.80 5.65
N GLY A 105 1.58 16.34 6.39
CA GLY A 105 2.16 17.06 7.52
C GLY A 105 3.59 16.62 7.77
N VAL A 106 4.50 17.56 7.98
CA VAL A 106 5.93 17.28 8.14
C VAL A 106 6.34 17.37 9.59
N ARG A 107 7.07 16.37 10.07
CA ARG A 107 7.85 16.41 11.29
C ARG A 107 9.34 16.46 10.94
N LYS A 108 9.99 17.58 11.27
CA LYS A 108 11.40 17.80 10.91
C LYS A 108 12.34 16.90 11.69
N GLY A 109 13.30 16.31 10.95
CA GLY A 109 14.45 15.58 11.49
C GLY A 109 15.67 16.49 11.69
N ALA A 110 16.71 15.94 12.28
CA ALA A 110 17.94 16.67 12.58
C ALA A 110 18.89 16.82 11.37
N LYS A 111 18.84 15.89 10.39
CA LYS A 111 19.77 15.84 9.28
C LYS A 111 19.59 16.95 8.25
N GLY A 112 18.38 17.43 8.06
CA GLY A 112 18.07 18.57 7.21
C GLY A 112 18.35 18.37 5.71
N ASP A 113 18.52 17.12 5.22
CA ASP A 113 18.75 16.84 3.80
C ASP A 113 17.47 16.85 2.96
N GLY A 114 16.35 17.10 3.60
CA GLY A 114 15.04 17.21 2.98
C GLY A 114 14.51 15.91 2.41
N LYS A 115 15.07 14.76 2.79
CA LYS A 115 14.55 13.45 2.45
C LYS A 115 13.57 12.95 3.51
N PHE A 116 12.55 12.24 3.05
CA PHE A 116 11.44 11.80 3.90
C PHE A 116 11.36 10.28 4.06
N VAL A 117 11.05 9.86 5.27
CA VAL A 117 10.36 8.61 5.53
C VAL A 117 8.87 8.95 5.61
N VAL A 118 8.05 8.31 4.80
CA VAL A 118 6.59 8.50 4.85
C VAL A 118 5.96 7.53 5.85
N VAL A 119 5.02 8.03 6.63
CA VAL A 119 4.12 7.23 7.47
C VAL A 119 2.70 7.58 7.07
N SER A 120 1.99 6.64 6.45
CA SER A 120 0.64 6.84 5.93
C SER A 120 -0.40 5.96 6.62
N ALA A 121 -1.65 6.38 6.53
CA ALA A 121 -2.87 5.61 6.76
C ALA A 121 -3.94 6.18 5.81
N HIS A 122 -4.90 5.38 5.36
CA HIS A 122 -5.86 5.89 4.39
C HIS A 122 -7.11 6.50 5.01
N LEU A 123 -7.64 7.52 4.31
CA LEU A 123 -8.81 8.28 4.74
C LEU A 123 -10.12 7.64 4.31
N ASP A 124 -10.13 6.94 3.18
CA ASP A 124 -11.34 6.37 2.61
C ASP A 124 -11.74 5.04 3.25
N THR A 125 -12.92 4.57 2.89
CA THR A 125 -13.45 3.26 3.24
C THR A 125 -14.19 2.66 2.05
N VAL A 126 -14.40 1.34 2.04
CA VAL A 126 -15.16 0.65 0.97
C VAL A 126 -16.66 0.98 0.96
N PHE A 127 -17.16 1.65 1.99
CA PHE A 127 -18.61 1.77 2.21
C PHE A 127 -19.21 2.89 1.37
N PRO A 128 -20.37 2.65 0.72
CA PRO A 128 -21.03 3.66 -0.12
C PRO A 128 -21.62 4.80 0.73
N PRO A 129 -21.92 5.96 0.08
CA PRO A 129 -22.63 7.05 0.75
C PRO A 129 -23.95 6.58 1.38
N GLY A 130 -24.24 7.08 2.59
CA GLY A 130 -25.46 6.73 3.34
C GLY A 130 -25.30 5.52 4.24
N THR A 131 -24.15 4.86 4.26
CA THR A 131 -23.84 3.83 5.26
C THR A 131 -23.80 4.45 6.66
N ASP A 132 -24.46 3.81 7.62
CA ASP A 132 -24.38 4.21 9.04
C ASP A 132 -23.00 3.84 9.58
N VAL A 133 -22.21 4.86 9.91
CA VAL A 133 -20.84 4.74 10.44
C VAL A 133 -20.77 5.08 11.93
N LYS A 134 -21.91 5.15 12.63
CA LYS A 134 -21.93 5.39 14.05
C LYS A 134 -21.31 4.24 14.83
N VAL A 135 -20.34 4.59 15.67
CA VAL A 135 -19.61 3.60 16.45
C VAL A 135 -20.45 3.09 17.62
N LYS A 136 -20.65 1.79 17.66
CA LYS A 136 -21.24 1.09 18.80
C LYS A 136 -20.10 0.62 19.71
N ARG A 137 -20.16 1.00 20.98
CA ARG A 137 -19.15 0.64 21.96
C ARG A 137 -19.72 -0.28 23.06
N GLU A 138 -19.09 -1.44 23.24
CA GLU A 138 -19.41 -2.38 24.30
C GLU A 138 -18.10 -2.70 25.06
N GLY A 139 -17.91 -2.05 26.21
CA GLY A 139 -16.65 -2.16 26.95
C GLY A 139 -15.46 -1.64 26.14
N THR A 140 -14.55 -2.55 25.79
CA THR A 140 -13.38 -2.27 24.95
C THR A 140 -13.63 -2.54 23.46
N ARG A 141 -14.75 -3.16 23.10
CA ARG A 141 -15.11 -3.45 21.72
C ARG A 141 -15.79 -2.25 21.08
N LEU A 142 -15.26 -1.83 19.93
CA LEU A 142 -15.87 -0.85 19.02
C LEU A 142 -16.36 -1.59 17.78
N ALA A 143 -17.56 -1.26 17.30
CA ALA A 143 -18.09 -1.83 16.05
C ALA A 143 -18.73 -0.74 15.21
N ALA A 144 -18.23 -0.57 14.01
CA ALA A 144 -18.75 0.29 12.95
C ALA A 144 -18.03 0.00 11.63
N PRO A 145 -18.65 0.26 10.47
CA PRO A 145 -17.98 0.24 9.17
C PRO A 145 -16.77 1.18 9.13
N GLY A 146 -15.58 0.68 8.81
CA GLY A 146 -14.34 1.46 8.71
C GLY A 146 -13.71 1.86 10.06
N VAL A 147 -14.15 1.30 11.19
CA VAL A 147 -13.57 1.61 12.51
C VAL A 147 -12.15 1.06 12.64
N GLY A 148 -11.89 -0.09 12.05
CA GLY A 148 -10.57 -0.68 11.93
C GLY A 148 -9.87 -0.22 10.67
N ASP A 149 -10.53 -0.28 9.55
CA ASP A 149 -10.01 -0.06 8.22
C ASP A 149 -10.50 1.28 7.63
N ASP A 150 -9.76 2.40 7.76
CA ASP A 150 -8.46 2.53 8.42
C ASP A 150 -8.48 3.67 9.46
N SER A 151 -9.69 4.05 9.94
CA SER A 151 -9.87 5.26 10.79
C SER A 151 -9.03 5.25 12.06
N MET A 152 -8.83 4.07 12.69
CA MET A 152 -8.02 3.98 13.89
C MET A 152 -6.53 4.18 13.60
N SER A 153 -6.03 3.81 12.42
CA SER A 153 -4.63 4.03 12.04
C SER A 153 -4.32 5.52 11.87
N LEU A 154 -5.30 6.31 11.42
CA LEU A 154 -5.17 7.78 11.39
C LEU A 154 -4.97 8.35 12.81
N ALA A 155 -5.70 7.85 13.80
CA ALA A 155 -5.52 8.26 15.20
C ALA A 155 -4.18 7.79 15.78
N VAL A 156 -3.69 6.61 15.38
CA VAL A 156 -2.37 6.09 15.76
C VAL A 156 -1.25 6.97 15.22
N GLN A 157 -1.33 7.49 14.00
CA GLN A 157 -0.36 8.46 13.49
C GLN A 157 -0.28 9.72 14.35
N LEU A 158 -1.42 10.29 14.74
CA LEU A 158 -1.47 11.44 15.64
C LEU A 158 -0.82 11.15 16.99
N ALA A 159 -1.06 9.94 17.53
CA ALA A 159 -0.44 9.50 18.77
C ALA A 159 1.08 9.37 18.64
N PHE A 160 1.59 8.89 17.50
CA PHE A 160 3.03 8.81 17.25
C PHE A 160 3.68 10.19 17.25
N VAL A 161 3.07 11.18 16.59
CA VAL A 161 3.56 12.57 16.60
C VAL A 161 3.67 13.09 18.04
N ARG A 162 2.57 13.02 18.79
CA ARG A 162 2.52 13.53 20.18
C ARG A 162 3.47 12.79 21.13
N ALA A 163 3.58 11.46 20.98
CA ALA A 163 4.48 10.66 21.80
C ALA A 163 5.96 11.02 21.56
N MET A 164 6.35 11.17 20.29
CA MET A 164 7.70 11.59 19.95
C MET A 164 8.02 13.00 20.47
N ASP A 165 7.07 13.94 20.38
CA ASP A 165 7.27 15.31 20.82
C ASP A 165 7.34 15.40 22.35
N ALA A 166 6.43 14.74 23.06
CA ALA A 166 6.45 14.67 24.53
C ALA A 166 7.73 14.03 25.09
N ALA A 167 8.30 13.09 24.36
CA ALA A 167 9.55 12.41 24.72
C ALA A 167 10.81 13.15 24.25
N GLY A 168 10.69 14.24 23.50
CA GLY A 168 11.83 14.95 22.90
C GLY A 168 12.61 14.12 21.88
N ILE A 169 11.98 13.10 21.29
CA ILE A 169 12.62 12.23 20.29
C ILE A 169 12.93 13.06 19.04
N LYS A 170 14.20 13.04 18.65
CA LYS A 170 14.66 13.54 17.35
C LYS A 170 14.94 12.38 16.43
N THR A 171 14.56 12.52 15.16
CA THR A 171 14.90 11.56 14.09
C THR A 171 15.96 12.17 13.19
N LYS A 172 16.79 11.34 12.56
CA LYS A 172 17.76 11.85 11.57
C LYS A 172 17.03 12.39 10.35
N ASP A 173 16.12 11.61 9.81
CA ASP A 173 15.35 11.98 8.63
C ASP A 173 14.08 12.74 9.00
N ASP A 174 13.61 13.57 8.08
CA ASP A 174 12.27 14.15 8.16
C ASP A 174 11.21 13.03 8.02
N ILE A 175 10.10 13.13 8.75
CA ILE A 175 8.95 12.25 8.59
C ILE A 175 7.83 13.02 7.91
N LEU A 176 7.30 12.48 6.82
CA LEU A 176 6.09 12.96 6.18
C LEU A 176 4.91 12.07 6.62
N PHE A 177 4.06 12.60 7.48
CA PHE A 177 2.80 11.96 7.84
C PHE A 177 1.76 12.23 6.75
N VAL A 178 1.04 11.20 6.34
CA VAL A 178 0.06 11.30 5.24
C VAL A 178 -1.23 10.60 5.61
N GLY A 179 -2.35 11.30 5.43
CA GLY A 179 -3.66 10.67 5.27
C GLY A 179 -3.94 10.52 3.79
N THR A 180 -3.86 9.31 3.25
CA THR A 180 -4.02 9.06 1.81
C THR A 180 -5.49 8.92 1.43
N VAL A 181 -5.85 9.28 0.19
CA VAL A 181 -7.19 9.10 -0.37
C VAL A 181 -7.21 7.99 -1.41
N GLY A 182 -8.34 7.28 -1.50
CA GLY A 182 -8.59 6.32 -2.57
C GLY A 182 -7.67 5.09 -2.51
N GLU A 183 -7.35 4.59 -1.33
CA GLU A 183 -6.73 3.28 -1.17
C GLU A 183 -7.69 2.20 -1.63
N GLU A 184 -8.97 2.34 -1.30
CA GLU A 184 -9.98 1.32 -1.43
C GLU A 184 -10.62 1.24 -2.82
N GLY A 185 -10.94 0.01 -3.23
CA GLY A 185 -11.81 -0.31 -4.35
C GLY A 185 -11.59 0.51 -5.62
N PRO A 186 -12.57 1.35 -6.02
CA PRO A 186 -12.49 2.17 -7.23
C PRO A 186 -11.53 3.36 -7.10
N GLY A 187 -11.07 3.68 -5.90
CA GLY A 187 -10.03 4.70 -5.66
C GLY A 187 -8.68 4.34 -6.28
N ASP A 188 -8.39 3.06 -6.43
CA ASP A 188 -7.26 2.50 -7.18
C ASP A 188 -5.89 3.07 -6.81
N LEU A 189 -5.67 3.29 -5.50
CA LEU A 189 -4.44 3.88 -4.94
C LEU A 189 -4.16 5.31 -5.42
N ARG A 190 -5.18 6.10 -5.79
CA ARG A 190 -4.98 7.42 -6.43
C ARG A 190 -4.16 8.38 -5.58
N GLY A 191 -4.35 8.38 -4.27
CA GLY A 191 -3.64 9.25 -3.33
C GLY A 191 -2.15 8.95 -3.28
N VAL A 192 -1.78 7.69 -3.01
CA VAL A 192 -0.37 7.30 -3.00
C VAL A 192 0.26 7.37 -4.39
N ARG A 193 -0.50 7.07 -5.45
CA ARG A 193 -0.04 7.27 -6.83
C ARG A 193 0.32 8.73 -7.10
N HIS A 194 -0.55 9.67 -6.69
CA HIS A 194 -0.27 11.10 -6.79
C HIS A 194 1.00 11.46 -6.00
N LEU A 195 1.12 11.02 -4.76
CA LEU A 195 2.26 11.29 -3.88
C LEU A 195 3.60 10.92 -4.54
N PHE A 196 3.68 9.78 -5.24
CA PHE A 196 4.91 9.29 -5.86
C PHE A 196 5.13 9.71 -7.32
N THR A 197 4.12 10.24 -8.02
CA THR A 197 4.26 10.58 -9.46
C THR A 197 4.13 12.07 -9.75
N LYS A 198 3.34 12.79 -8.97
CA LYS A 198 3.02 14.21 -9.18
C LYS A 198 3.27 15.06 -7.93
N GLY A 199 3.17 14.47 -6.74
CA GLY A 199 3.28 15.18 -5.47
C GLY A 199 4.58 15.95 -5.31
N GLU A 200 4.54 17.03 -4.55
CA GLU A 200 5.68 17.94 -4.30
C GLU A 200 6.92 17.21 -3.74
N TYR A 201 6.70 16.14 -2.96
CA TYR A 201 7.77 15.40 -2.28
C TYR A 201 8.25 14.15 -3.01
N LYS A 202 7.71 13.83 -4.20
CA LYS A 202 7.92 12.56 -4.94
C LYS A 202 9.37 12.12 -5.09
N ASP A 203 10.29 13.06 -5.38
CA ASP A 203 11.71 12.77 -5.61
C ASP A 203 12.53 12.75 -4.30
N ARG A 204 11.88 12.96 -3.17
CA ARG A 204 12.49 13.10 -1.84
C ARG A 204 12.10 11.99 -0.88
N ILE A 205 11.19 11.09 -1.27
CA ILE A 205 10.75 9.95 -0.44
C ILE A 205 11.75 8.82 -0.58
N LYS A 206 12.34 8.37 0.51
CA LYS A 206 13.33 7.28 0.54
C LYS A 206 12.76 5.97 1.06
N SER A 207 11.70 5.99 1.84
CA SER A 207 10.98 4.82 2.31
C SER A 207 9.55 5.17 2.74
N PHE A 208 8.70 4.15 2.84
CA PHE A 208 7.27 4.34 3.06
C PHE A 208 6.72 3.28 4.02
N PHE A 209 5.89 3.71 4.95
CA PHE A 209 5.08 2.85 5.80
C PHE A 209 3.61 3.14 5.55
N SER A 210 2.80 2.09 5.31
CA SER A 210 1.36 2.12 5.52
C SER A 210 1.05 1.52 6.88
N ILE A 211 0.35 2.25 7.73
CA ILE A 211 -0.18 1.73 8.98
C ILE A 211 -1.61 1.27 8.70
N GLU A 212 -1.86 0.00 8.88
CA GLU A 212 -3.12 -0.62 8.44
C GLU A 212 -3.85 -1.36 9.56
N SER A 213 -5.08 -1.75 9.26
CA SER A 213 -5.99 -2.48 10.15
C SER A 213 -5.52 -3.88 10.59
N GLY A 214 -4.36 -4.34 10.11
CA GLY A 214 -3.87 -5.69 10.35
C GLY A 214 -3.29 -5.96 11.74
N ASP A 215 -3.11 -7.25 12.03
CA ASP A 215 -2.36 -7.71 13.21
C ASP A 215 -0.89 -7.29 13.10
N ILE A 216 -0.31 -6.84 14.22
CA ILE A 216 1.06 -6.32 14.27
C ILE A 216 2.11 -7.38 13.90
N ASP A 217 1.85 -8.67 14.10
CA ASP A 217 2.78 -9.75 13.79
C ASP A 217 2.93 -10.02 12.27
N LYS A 218 2.11 -9.39 11.44
CA LYS A 218 2.17 -9.48 9.98
C LYS A 218 2.89 -8.28 9.38
N ILE A 219 3.94 -8.56 8.63
CA ILE A 219 4.70 -7.57 7.86
C ILE A 219 4.38 -7.77 6.38
N THR A 220 3.61 -6.87 5.78
CA THR A 220 3.40 -6.90 4.34
C THR A 220 4.60 -6.26 3.65
N ASN A 221 5.45 -7.09 3.08
CA ASN A 221 6.63 -6.68 2.32
C ASN A 221 6.49 -6.94 0.81
N GLY A 222 5.32 -7.40 0.37
CA GLY A 222 4.98 -7.64 -1.02
C GLY A 222 3.63 -7.06 -1.41
N GLY A 223 3.60 -6.31 -2.50
CA GLY A 223 2.40 -5.71 -3.09
C GLY A 223 1.84 -6.56 -4.23
N VAL A 224 0.63 -7.10 -4.06
CA VAL A 224 -0.07 -7.86 -5.09
C VAL A 224 -0.64 -6.90 -6.13
N GLY A 225 -0.15 -6.99 -7.37
CA GLY A 225 -0.69 -6.20 -8.46
C GLY A 225 -2.05 -6.70 -8.95
N SER A 226 -2.85 -5.82 -9.51
CA SER A 226 -4.14 -6.17 -10.12
C SER A 226 -4.42 -5.41 -11.41
N ARG A 227 -5.15 -6.08 -12.32
CA ARG A 227 -5.77 -5.50 -13.51
C ARG A 227 -7.25 -5.81 -13.46
N ARG A 228 -8.07 -4.77 -13.51
CA ARG A 228 -9.53 -4.89 -13.48
C ARG A 228 -10.10 -4.29 -14.74
N TYR A 229 -10.93 -5.05 -15.43
CA TYR A 229 -11.55 -4.63 -16.68
C TYR A 229 -13.06 -4.77 -16.63
N ARG A 230 -13.74 -3.77 -17.18
CA ARG A 230 -15.10 -3.93 -17.67
C ARG A 230 -15.04 -4.16 -19.18
N VAL A 231 -15.58 -5.29 -19.62
CA VAL A 231 -15.67 -5.65 -21.05
C VAL A 231 -17.13 -5.66 -21.45
N THR A 232 -17.45 -4.97 -22.54
CA THR A 232 -18.81 -4.89 -23.07
C THR A 232 -18.82 -5.34 -24.53
N PHE A 233 -19.52 -6.42 -24.80
CA PHE A 233 -19.86 -6.85 -26.16
C PHE A 233 -21.12 -6.15 -26.61
N LYS A 234 -21.10 -5.53 -27.80
CA LYS A 234 -22.24 -4.81 -28.39
C LYS A 234 -22.62 -5.44 -29.71
N GLY A 235 -23.92 -5.48 -30.03
CA GLY A 235 -24.42 -6.06 -31.26
C GLY A 235 -25.69 -5.34 -31.76
N PRO A 236 -26.25 -5.76 -32.91
CA PRO A 236 -27.38 -5.07 -33.54
C PRO A 236 -28.71 -5.22 -32.79
N GLY A 237 -28.83 -6.25 -31.94
CA GLY A 237 -30.12 -6.57 -31.32
C GLY A 237 -31.07 -7.27 -32.28
N GLY A 238 -32.30 -7.54 -31.80
CA GLY A 238 -33.34 -8.10 -32.63
C GLY A 238 -34.38 -8.95 -31.87
N HIS A 239 -35.44 -9.37 -32.54
CA HIS A 239 -36.43 -10.31 -31.99
C HIS A 239 -35.83 -11.73 -32.00
N SER A 240 -35.82 -12.44 -30.88
CA SER A 240 -35.16 -13.73 -30.73
C SER A 240 -35.60 -14.81 -31.76
N PHE A 241 -36.85 -14.76 -32.20
CA PHE A 241 -37.42 -15.70 -33.18
C PHE A 241 -37.22 -15.18 -34.62
N SER A 242 -37.74 -13.98 -34.94
CA SER A 242 -37.75 -13.48 -36.34
C SER A 242 -36.35 -13.06 -36.83
N ALA A 243 -35.46 -12.64 -35.92
CA ALA A 243 -34.09 -12.31 -36.22
C ALA A 243 -33.09 -13.44 -35.87
N PHE A 244 -33.57 -14.67 -35.69
CA PHE A 244 -32.72 -15.82 -35.41
C PHE A 244 -31.65 -15.97 -36.48
N GLY A 245 -30.40 -16.23 -36.05
CA GLY A 245 -29.22 -16.33 -36.92
C GLY A 245 -28.41 -15.05 -37.05
N LEU A 246 -28.86 -13.90 -36.52
CA LEU A 246 -28.02 -12.73 -36.32
C LEU A 246 -27.01 -12.97 -35.16
N VAL A 247 -25.91 -12.22 -35.20
CA VAL A 247 -24.93 -12.20 -34.13
C VAL A 247 -25.54 -11.78 -32.79
N ASN A 248 -25.08 -12.42 -31.71
CA ASN A 248 -25.61 -12.19 -30.37
C ASN A 248 -24.47 -11.88 -29.39
N PRO A 249 -24.40 -10.68 -28.81
CA PRO A 249 -23.34 -10.29 -27.89
C PRO A 249 -23.29 -11.17 -26.62
N MET A 250 -24.40 -11.81 -26.21
CA MET A 250 -24.38 -12.71 -25.05
C MET A 250 -23.70 -14.05 -25.38
N PHE A 251 -23.73 -14.50 -26.64
CA PHE A 251 -22.99 -15.72 -27.03
C PHE A 251 -21.50 -15.46 -27.07
N ALA A 252 -21.06 -14.30 -27.60
CA ALA A 252 -19.67 -13.88 -27.54
C ALA A 252 -19.18 -13.74 -26.08
N LEU A 253 -19.98 -13.08 -25.21
CA LEU A 253 -19.69 -12.96 -23.79
C LEU A 253 -19.57 -14.32 -23.09
N ALA A 254 -20.50 -15.25 -23.34
CA ALA A 254 -20.48 -16.59 -22.75
C ALA A 254 -19.25 -17.39 -23.21
N GLN A 255 -18.84 -17.28 -24.47
CA GLN A 255 -17.64 -17.89 -24.98
C GLN A 255 -16.40 -17.29 -24.31
N ALA A 256 -16.29 -15.97 -24.23
CA ALA A 256 -15.20 -15.28 -23.57
C ALA A 256 -15.08 -15.70 -22.10
N ALA A 257 -16.20 -15.75 -21.37
CA ALA A 257 -16.23 -16.16 -19.97
C ALA A 257 -15.77 -17.62 -19.78
N ASN A 258 -16.22 -18.52 -20.66
CA ASN A 258 -15.83 -19.94 -20.63
C ASN A 258 -14.33 -20.14 -20.90
N GLU A 259 -13.77 -19.44 -21.90
CA GLU A 259 -12.34 -19.51 -22.21
C GLU A 259 -11.48 -18.87 -21.12
N PHE A 260 -11.91 -17.73 -20.57
CA PHE A 260 -11.23 -17.08 -19.45
C PHE A 260 -11.16 -17.99 -18.23
N ALA A 261 -12.25 -18.66 -17.87
CA ALA A 261 -12.30 -19.57 -16.72
C ALA A 261 -11.37 -20.80 -16.84
N ARG A 262 -10.80 -21.05 -18.03
CA ARG A 262 -9.89 -22.18 -18.30
C ARG A 262 -8.42 -21.81 -18.33
N ILE A 263 -8.09 -20.55 -18.13
CA ILE A 263 -6.68 -20.11 -18.12
C ILE A 263 -5.95 -20.81 -16.98
N GLN A 264 -4.82 -21.42 -17.29
CA GLN A 264 -3.92 -21.97 -16.27
C GLN A 264 -2.96 -20.89 -15.78
N VAL A 265 -2.90 -20.72 -14.48
CA VAL A 265 -2.03 -19.76 -13.80
C VAL A 265 -1.14 -20.46 -12.78
N PRO A 266 0.07 -19.94 -12.49
CA PRO A 266 0.96 -20.55 -11.51
C PRO A 266 0.44 -20.37 -10.08
N ALA A 267 0.74 -21.36 -9.22
CA ALA A 267 0.54 -21.24 -7.78
C ALA A 267 1.62 -20.35 -7.11
N LYS A 268 2.83 -20.31 -7.72
CA LYS A 268 3.95 -19.43 -7.29
C LYS A 268 4.68 -18.89 -8.52
N PRO A 269 4.80 -17.58 -8.69
CA PRO A 269 4.15 -16.55 -7.88
C PRO A 269 2.63 -16.68 -7.91
N LYS A 270 1.95 -16.46 -6.79
CA LYS A 270 0.49 -16.62 -6.71
C LYS A 270 -0.17 -15.70 -7.71
N THR A 271 -0.92 -16.30 -8.63
CA THR A 271 -1.67 -15.59 -9.68
C THR A 271 -3.11 -16.08 -9.65
N THR A 272 -4.05 -15.15 -9.70
CA THR A 272 -5.48 -15.45 -9.58
C THR A 272 -6.29 -14.59 -10.54
N TYR A 273 -7.50 -15.02 -10.87
CA TYR A 273 -8.45 -14.24 -11.63
C TYR A 273 -9.88 -14.64 -11.30
N SER A 274 -10.82 -13.70 -11.56
CA SER A 274 -12.24 -13.92 -11.32
C SER A 274 -13.08 -13.06 -12.25
N ILE A 275 -14.29 -13.54 -12.58
CA ILE A 275 -15.37 -12.70 -13.09
C ILE A 275 -16.23 -12.36 -11.87
N GLY A 276 -16.17 -11.11 -11.44
CA GLY A 276 -16.92 -10.63 -10.27
C GLY A 276 -18.35 -10.26 -10.59
N LEU A 277 -18.57 -9.67 -11.78
CA LEU A 277 -19.87 -9.23 -12.23
C LEU A 277 -20.08 -9.65 -13.69
N ILE A 278 -21.33 -10.01 -14.03
CA ILE A 278 -21.77 -10.29 -15.40
C ILE A 278 -23.21 -9.85 -15.58
N GLY A 279 -23.54 -9.28 -16.74
CA GLY A 279 -24.88 -8.79 -16.99
C GLY A 279 -25.16 -8.41 -18.44
N GLY A 280 -26.36 -7.92 -18.69
CA GLY A 280 -26.81 -7.47 -20.01
C GLY A 280 -28.19 -7.96 -20.37
N GLY A 281 -28.69 -7.48 -21.53
CA GLY A 281 -30.03 -7.81 -21.99
C GLY A 281 -31.17 -7.04 -21.26
N THR A 282 -32.35 -7.05 -21.85
CA THR A 282 -33.54 -6.38 -21.30
C THR A 282 -34.79 -7.27 -21.31
N SER A 283 -34.77 -8.31 -22.16
CA SER A 283 -35.91 -9.21 -22.32
C SER A 283 -35.46 -10.59 -22.79
N VAL A 284 -36.14 -11.64 -22.31
CA VAL A 284 -35.84 -13.04 -22.67
C VAL A 284 -36.07 -13.36 -24.14
N ASN A 285 -36.98 -12.65 -24.81
CA ASN A 285 -37.33 -12.90 -26.21
C ASN A 285 -36.66 -11.93 -27.19
N SER A 286 -35.56 -11.33 -26.82
CA SER A 286 -34.75 -10.46 -27.70
C SER A 286 -33.30 -10.91 -27.79
N ILE A 287 -32.66 -10.69 -28.94
CA ILE A 287 -31.23 -10.64 -29.07
C ILE A 287 -30.81 -9.32 -28.44
N PRO A 288 -29.98 -9.31 -27.39
CA PRO A 288 -29.64 -8.08 -26.69
C PRO A 288 -28.74 -7.14 -27.50
N LEU A 289 -28.78 -5.85 -27.18
CA LEU A 289 -27.85 -4.85 -27.75
C LEU A 289 -26.47 -4.94 -27.12
N SER A 290 -26.38 -5.44 -25.89
CA SER A 290 -25.10 -5.62 -25.21
C SER A 290 -25.14 -6.67 -24.11
N GLY A 291 -23.97 -7.24 -23.85
CA GLY A 291 -23.64 -8.01 -22.65
C GLY A 291 -22.27 -7.62 -22.13
N TRP A 292 -22.05 -7.69 -20.84
CA TRP A 292 -20.81 -7.23 -20.21
C TRP A 292 -20.40 -8.09 -19.02
N MET A 293 -19.10 -8.06 -18.72
CA MET A 293 -18.53 -8.62 -17.49
C MET A 293 -17.47 -7.70 -16.89
N GLU A 294 -17.27 -7.80 -15.59
CA GLU A 294 -16.13 -7.20 -14.87
C GLU A 294 -15.25 -8.31 -14.29
N VAL A 295 -13.96 -8.18 -14.58
CA VAL A 295 -12.96 -9.16 -14.19
C VAL A 295 -11.91 -8.54 -13.29
N ASP A 296 -11.39 -9.34 -12.36
CA ASP A 296 -10.25 -9.04 -11.49
C ASP A 296 -9.15 -10.07 -11.75
N MET A 297 -7.98 -9.60 -12.12
CA MET A 297 -6.77 -10.40 -12.35
C MET A 297 -5.69 -9.94 -11.40
N ARG A 298 -5.05 -10.85 -10.66
CA ARG A 298 -4.03 -10.49 -9.65
C ARG A 298 -2.79 -11.35 -9.77
N SER A 299 -1.63 -10.80 -9.47
CA SER A 299 -0.39 -11.56 -9.33
C SER A 299 0.60 -10.88 -8.38
N GLU A 300 1.41 -11.69 -7.70
CA GLU A 300 2.59 -11.27 -6.95
C GLU A 300 3.75 -10.84 -7.88
N ALA A 301 3.70 -11.22 -9.19
CA ALA A 301 4.74 -10.91 -10.15
C ALA A 301 4.21 -10.12 -11.35
N PRO A 302 4.80 -8.94 -11.66
CA PRO A 302 4.39 -8.13 -12.80
C PRO A 302 4.38 -8.87 -14.15
N PRO A 303 5.37 -9.74 -14.49
CA PRO A 303 5.35 -10.47 -15.76
C PRO A 303 4.18 -11.45 -15.88
N GLU A 304 3.78 -12.10 -14.77
CA GLU A 304 2.66 -13.03 -14.78
C GLU A 304 1.32 -12.29 -14.91
N LEU A 305 1.18 -11.14 -14.24
CA LEU A 305 0.00 -10.30 -14.38
C LEU A 305 -0.17 -9.82 -15.83
N LYS A 306 0.92 -9.36 -16.45
CA LYS A 306 0.93 -8.94 -17.85
C LYS A 306 0.57 -10.08 -18.79
N ARG A 307 1.14 -11.27 -18.58
CA ARG A 307 0.83 -12.47 -19.38
C ARG A 307 -0.65 -12.84 -19.29
N LEU A 308 -1.22 -12.80 -18.10
CA LEU A 308 -2.63 -13.08 -17.86
C LEU A 308 -3.52 -12.04 -18.55
N GLU A 309 -3.20 -10.76 -18.44
CA GLU A 309 -3.90 -9.66 -19.11
C GLU A 309 -3.88 -9.81 -20.64
N GLU A 310 -2.72 -10.04 -21.23
CA GLU A 310 -2.58 -10.25 -22.69
C GLU A 310 -3.41 -11.45 -23.17
N ARG A 311 -3.40 -12.54 -22.40
CA ARG A 311 -4.21 -13.73 -22.69
C ARG A 311 -5.71 -13.42 -22.61
N PHE A 312 -6.14 -12.68 -21.59
CA PHE A 312 -7.52 -12.25 -21.41
C PHE A 312 -7.99 -11.39 -22.59
N LEU A 313 -7.26 -10.34 -22.95
CA LEU A 313 -7.62 -9.45 -24.04
C LEU A 313 -7.73 -10.18 -25.37
N LYS A 314 -6.84 -11.13 -25.65
CA LYS A 314 -6.91 -11.98 -26.83
C LYS A 314 -8.16 -12.87 -26.85
N ILE A 315 -8.57 -13.42 -25.72
CA ILE A 315 -9.81 -14.22 -25.61
C ILE A 315 -11.02 -13.35 -25.94
N ILE A 316 -11.06 -12.10 -25.46
CA ILE A 316 -12.16 -11.17 -25.74
C ILE A 316 -12.30 -10.88 -27.23
N GLU A 317 -11.19 -10.60 -27.91
CA GLU A 317 -11.17 -10.37 -29.37
C GLU A 317 -11.62 -11.63 -30.14
N GLN A 318 -11.05 -12.78 -29.80
CA GLN A 318 -11.41 -14.06 -30.44
C GLN A 318 -12.87 -14.45 -30.27
N ALA A 319 -13.47 -14.17 -29.12
CA ALA A 319 -14.88 -14.44 -28.88
C ALA A 319 -15.80 -13.56 -29.77
N ALA A 320 -15.46 -12.29 -29.95
CA ALA A 320 -16.20 -11.40 -30.85
C ALA A 320 -16.06 -11.83 -32.32
N GLU A 321 -14.84 -12.14 -32.75
CA GLU A 321 -14.57 -12.61 -34.11
C GLU A 321 -15.25 -13.97 -34.39
N GLY A 322 -15.20 -14.88 -33.44
CA GLY A 322 -15.85 -16.18 -33.53
C GLY A 322 -17.38 -16.07 -33.70
N GLU A 323 -18.04 -15.21 -32.96
CA GLU A 323 -19.47 -14.95 -33.10
C GLU A 323 -19.80 -14.28 -34.46
N ASN A 324 -18.98 -13.32 -34.89
CA ASN A 324 -19.12 -12.67 -36.20
C ASN A 324 -18.91 -13.64 -37.39
N PHE A 325 -18.08 -14.63 -37.21
CA PHE A 325 -17.86 -15.69 -38.22
C PHE A 325 -19.02 -16.71 -38.23
N ALA A 326 -19.52 -17.09 -37.06
CA ALA A 326 -20.52 -18.13 -36.91
C ALA A 326 -21.93 -17.71 -37.34
N ARG A 327 -22.24 -16.39 -37.34
CA ARG A 327 -23.61 -15.87 -37.56
C ARG A 327 -23.64 -14.69 -38.53
N SER A 328 -24.85 -14.32 -38.89
CA SER A 328 -25.08 -13.23 -39.86
C SER A 328 -24.77 -11.86 -39.23
N THR A 329 -23.95 -11.08 -39.91
CA THR A 329 -23.60 -9.70 -39.56
C THR A 329 -24.29 -8.65 -40.44
N LYS A 330 -25.36 -9.03 -41.17
CA LYS A 330 -26.07 -8.15 -42.12
C LYS A 330 -26.67 -6.87 -41.48
N GLU A 331 -27.05 -6.95 -40.21
CA GLU A 331 -27.58 -5.82 -39.43
C GLU A 331 -26.51 -5.12 -38.53
N GLY A 332 -25.26 -5.63 -38.56
CA GLY A 332 -24.15 -5.14 -37.78
C GLY A 332 -23.29 -6.27 -37.19
N LYS A 333 -22.10 -5.96 -36.72
CA LYS A 333 -21.14 -6.90 -36.14
C LYS A 333 -21.16 -6.82 -34.61
N ILE A 334 -20.68 -7.87 -33.96
CA ILE A 334 -20.24 -7.76 -32.57
C ILE A 334 -19.00 -6.88 -32.52
N THR A 335 -19.04 -5.87 -31.68
CA THR A 335 -17.90 -5.05 -31.28
C THR A 335 -17.63 -5.18 -29.82
N VAL A 336 -16.38 -4.95 -29.39
CA VAL A 336 -15.97 -5.04 -28.00
C VAL A 336 -15.41 -3.70 -27.53
N GLU A 337 -15.86 -3.28 -26.37
CA GLU A 337 -15.30 -2.17 -25.63
C GLU A 337 -14.64 -2.72 -24.36
N THR A 338 -13.34 -2.45 -24.18
CA THR A 338 -12.61 -2.79 -22.97
C THR A 338 -12.27 -1.52 -22.21
N LYS A 339 -12.68 -1.43 -20.94
CA LYS A 339 -12.37 -0.32 -20.05
C LYS A 339 -11.57 -0.83 -18.89
N LEU A 340 -10.33 -0.36 -18.73
CA LEU A 340 -9.54 -0.57 -17.52
C LEU A 340 -10.20 0.22 -16.38
N ILE A 341 -10.59 -0.48 -15.31
CA ILE A 341 -11.28 0.08 -14.14
C ILE A 341 -10.47 -0.05 -12.84
N GLY A 342 -9.27 -0.63 -12.92
CA GLY A 342 -8.31 -0.71 -11.83
C GLY A 342 -6.96 -1.19 -12.33
N ASP A 343 -5.90 -0.55 -11.85
CA ASP A 343 -4.50 -0.80 -12.22
C ASP A 343 -3.58 -0.61 -11.01
N ARG A 344 -3.48 -1.65 -10.16
CA ARG A 344 -2.55 -1.62 -9.03
C ARG A 344 -1.25 -2.30 -9.43
N PRO A 345 -0.08 -1.65 -9.27
CA PRO A 345 1.20 -2.26 -9.60
C PRO A 345 1.58 -3.35 -8.58
N ALA A 346 2.30 -4.37 -9.03
CA ALA A 346 2.95 -5.33 -8.14
C ALA A 346 4.38 -4.86 -7.81
N GLY A 347 4.86 -5.20 -6.63
CA GLY A 347 6.22 -4.90 -6.21
C GLY A 347 6.55 -5.58 -4.88
N GLY A 348 7.76 -5.38 -4.38
CA GLY A 348 8.14 -5.96 -3.09
C GLY A 348 9.39 -5.32 -2.52
N THR A 349 9.51 -5.35 -1.20
CA THR A 349 10.71 -5.00 -0.44
C THR A 349 11.44 -6.28 -0.06
N ASP A 350 12.73 -6.36 -0.42
CA ASP A 350 13.54 -7.55 -0.13
C ASP A 350 13.50 -7.89 1.37
N GLU A 351 13.29 -9.16 1.66
CA GLU A 351 13.29 -9.66 3.05
C GLU A 351 14.59 -9.30 3.79
N LYS A 352 15.71 -9.26 3.09
CA LYS A 352 17.03 -8.93 3.68
C LYS A 352 17.27 -7.42 3.82
N SER A 353 16.36 -6.58 3.35
CA SER A 353 16.50 -5.12 3.47
C SER A 353 16.55 -4.70 4.94
N PRO A 354 17.32 -3.65 5.28
CA PRO A 354 17.38 -3.14 6.66
C PRO A 354 16.00 -2.82 7.24
N MET A 355 15.06 -2.34 6.42
CA MET A 355 13.72 -2.00 6.83
C MET A 355 12.91 -3.23 7.29
N VAL A 356 12.96 -4.34 6.52
CA VAL A 356 12.30 -5.60 6.89
C VAL A 356 12.95 -6.22 8.12
N GLN A 357 14.30 -6.18 8.20
CA GLN A 357 15.04 -6.73 9.34
C GLN A 357 14.76 -5.94 10.64
N ALA A 358 14.64 -4.60 10.55
CA ALA A 358 14.23 -3.78 11.69
C ALA A 358 12.81 -4.11 12.16
N ALA A 359 11.87 -4.30 11.22
CA ALA A 359 10.52 -4.69 11.55
C ALA A 359 10.47 -6.06 12.24
N LYS A 360 11.19 -7.06 11.72
CA LYS A 360 11.29 -8.40 12.36
C LYS A 360 11.86 -8.31 13.77
N ALA A 361 12.97 -7.60 13.94
CA ALA A 361 13.60 -7.43 15.25
C ALA A 361 12.69 -6.72 16.26
N ALA A 362 11.97 -5.69 15.85
CA ALA A 362 11.03 -4.98 16.71
C ALA A 362 9.86 -5.87 17.15
N LEU A 363 9.32 -6.68 16.25
CA LEU A 363 8.26 -7.64 16.54
C LEU A 363 8.74 -8.70 17.53
N GLU A 364 9.91 -9.30 17.30
CA GLU A 364 10.50 -10.30 18.18
C GLU A 364 10.76 -9.73 19.59
N ALA A 365 11.32 -8.51 19.67
CA ALA A 365 11.51 -7.81 20.93
C ALA A 365 10.20 -7.48 21.65
N GLY A 366 9.12 -7.21 20.87
CA GLY A 366 7.75 -7.06 21.37
C GLY A 366 7.09 -8.39 21.77
N GLY A 367 7.77 -9.54 21.60
CA GLY A 367 7.22 -10.87 21.90
C GLY A 367 6.21 -11.37 20.87
N TYR A 368 6.23 -10.84 19.65
CA TYR A 368 5.46 -11.32 18.51
C TYR A 368 6.31 -12.23 17.64
N LYS A 369 5.65 -13.10 16.86
CA LYS A 369 6.32 -13.94 15.87
C LYS A 369 6.13 -13.32 14.48
N PRO A 370 7.18 -12.72 13.88
CA PRO A 370 7.04 -12.04 12.60
C PRO A 370 6.62 -12.99 11.48
N ALA A 371 5.65 -12.57 10.68
CA ALA A 371 5.23 -13.28 9.46
C ALA A 371 5.23 -12.32 8.28
N LEU A 372 5.99 -12.66 7.23
CA LEU A 372 5.97 -11.92 5.97
C LEU A 372 4.77 -12.33 5.14
N ASN A 373 4.10 -11.37 4.50
CA ASN A 373 2.98 -11.65 3.61
C ASN A 373 2.94 -10.71 2.41
N TRP A 374 2.06 -11.05 1.48
CA TRP A 374 1.69 -10.24 0.32
C TRP A 374 0.26 -9.78 0.45
N SER A 375 0.03 -8.49 0.19
CA SER A 375 -1.31 -7.88 0.21
C SER A 375 -1.39 -6.78 -0.86
N SER A 376 -2.54 -6.14 -0.99
CA SER A 376 -2.70 -4.98 -1.87
C SER A 376 -3.06 -3.78 -1.01
N THR A 377 -2.14 -2.84 -0.87
CA THR A 377 -2.22 -1.66 -0.02
C THR A 377 -1.54 -0.46 -0.70
N ASP A 378 -1.52 0.70 -0.06
CA ASP A 378 -0.75 1.87 -0.53
C ASP A 378 0.74 1.56 -0.74
N SER A 379 1.31 0.59 -0.02
CA SER A 379 2.70 0.15 -0.20
C SER A 379 3.01 -0.42 -1.59
N ASN A 380 2.00 -0.84 -2.35
CA ASN A 380 2.18 -1.32 -3.72
C ASN A 380 2.89 -0.29 -4.61
N MET A 381 2.50 0.97 -4.49
CA MET A 381 3.03 2.03 -5.35
C MET A 381 4.53 2.25 -5.14
N PRO A 382 5.05 2.56 -3.94
CA PRO A 382 6.50 2.69 -3.72
C PRO A 382 7.26 1.40 -3.99
N MET A 383 6.74 0.21 -3.62
CA MET A 383 7.38 -1.07 -3.93
C MET A 383 7.59 -1.27 -5.42
N SER A 384 6.63 -0.89 -6.25
CA SER A 384 6.73 -0.99 -7.72
C SER A 384 7.78 -0.06 -8.34
N LEU A 385 8.13 1.01 -7.63
CA LEU A 385 9.17 1.98 -8.01
C LEU A 385 10.54 1.62 -7.42
N GLY A 386 10.65 0.49 -6.71
CA GLY A 386 11.89 0.08 -6.05
C GLY A 386 12.22 0.88 -4.78
N ILE A 387 11.26 1.64 -4.26
CA ILE A 387 11.39 2.36 -3.00
C ILE A 387 10.99 1.41 -1.86
N PRO A 388 11.86 1.20 -0.84
CA PRO A 388 11.55 0.34 0.28
C PRO A 388 10.25 0.76 0.97
N ALA A 389 9.31 -0.17 1.09
CA ALA A 389 8.01 0.07 1.72
C ALA A 389 7.54 -1.14 2.51
N LEU A 390 6.77 -0.90 3.57
CA LEU A 390 6.09 -1.93 4.35
C LEU A 390 4.69 -1.47 4.71
N THR A 391 3.77 -2.41 4.72
CA THR A 391 2.53 -2.23 5.47
C THR A 391 2.66 -2.97 6.80
N ILE A 392 2.41 -2.27 7.89
CA ILE A 392 2.51 -2.79 9.26
C ILE A 392 1.19 -2.61 9.98
N GLY A 393 0.80 -3.63 10.74
CA GLY A 393 -0.37 -3.58 11.59
C GLY A 393 -0.14 -2.72 12.83
N ARG A 394 -1.23 -2.39 13.51
CA ARG A 394 -1.23 -1.60 14.75
C ARG A 394 -1.99 -2.27 15.89
N MET A 395 -2.52 -3.46 15.67
CA MET A 395 -3.31 -4.20 16.65
C MET A 395 -2.60 -5.46 17.10
N ALA A 396 -2.81 -5.84 18.36
CA ALA A 396 -2.43 -7.17 18.81
C ALA A 396 -3.27 -8.23 18.05
N PRO A 397 -2.70 -9.43 17.80
CA PRO A 397 -3.39 -10.47 17.06
C PRO A 397 -4.75 -10.83 17.64
N GLY A 398 -5.76 -10.91 16.76
CA GLY A 398 -7.13 -11.23 17.13
C GLY A 398 -7.93 -10.12 17.83
N LYS A 399 -7.41 -8.89 17.86
CA LYS A 399 -8.07 -7.71 18.45
C LYS A 399 -8.88 -6.90 17.43
N GLY A 400 -9.13 -7.41 16.24
CA GLY A 400 -10.00 -6.82 15.23
C GLY A 400 -10.43 -7.84 14.19
N GLY A 401 -11.39 -7.47 13.37
CA GLY A 401 -11.86 -8.34 12.30
C GLY A 401 -13.06 -7.81 11.56
N ARG A 402 -13.41 -8.54 10.51
CA ARG A 402 -14.54 -8.23 9.64
C ARG A 402 -14.36 -6.93 8.84
N ALA A 403 -13.11 -6.52 8.54
CA ALA A 403 -12.86 -5.43 7.60
C ALA A 403 -13.71 -5.60 6.33
N HIS A 404 -14.17 -4.49 5.71
CA HIS A 404 -15.08 -4.47 4.56
C HIS A 404 -16.49 -5.02 4.84
N SER A 405 -16.91 -5.12 6.10
CA SER A 405 -18.28 -5.52 6.45
C SER A 405 -18.95 -4.54 7.40
N LEU A 406 -20.30 -4.48 7.37
CA LEU A 406 -21.07 -3.56 8.20
C LEU A 406 -20.94 -3.84 9.71
N ASP A 407 -20.46 -5.01 10.09
CA ASP A 407 -20.20 -5.44 11.46
C ASP A 407 -18.68 -5.52 11.76
N GLU A 408 -17.89 -4.75 11.06
CA GLU A 408 -16.47 -4.55 11.37
C GLU A 408 -16.28 -4.11 12.80
N TRP A 409 -15.23 -4.63 13.44
CA TRP A 409 -14.97 -4.35 14.83
C TRP A 409 -13.50 -4.34 15.18
N LEU A 410 -13.18 -3.65 16.27
CA LEU A 410 -11.88 -3.76 16.93
C LEU A 410 -12.03 -3.70 18.44
N ASP A 411 -11.09 -4.31 19.16
CA ASP A 411 -10.97 -4.29 20.61
C ASP A 411 -9.84 -3.34 21.00
N VAL A 412 -10.20 -2.24 21.62
CA VAL A 412 -9.28 -1.20 22.09
C VAL A 412 -8.82 -1.42 23.53
N GLU A 413 -8.73 -2.68 23.97
CA GLU A 413 -8.14 -3.01 25.26
C GLU A 413 -6.75 -2.37 25.38
N LYS A 414 -6.53 -1.65 26.49
CA LYS A 414 -5.43 -0.70 26.63
C LYS A 414 -4.05 -1.36 26.49
N GLU A 415 -3.75 -2.38 27.26
CA GLU A 415 -2.43 -2.99 27.29
C GLU A 415 -2.01 -3.61 25.94
N PRO A 416 -2.82 -4.45 25.28
CA PRO A 416 -2.50 -4.98 23.96
C PRO A 416 -2.36 -3.89 22.89
N MET A 417 -3.23 -2.86 22.91
CA MET A 417 -3.18 -1.76 21.95
C MET A 417 -1.90 -0.93 22.11
N VAL A 418 -1.58 -0.50 23.33
CA VAL A 418 -0.36 0.28 23.63
C VAL A 418 0.89 -0.51 23.24
N LYS A 419 0.94 -1.80 23.54
CA LYS A 419 2.06 -2.68 23.19
C LYS A 419 2.26 -2.78 21.66
N ALA A 420 1.18 -2.97 20.91
CA ALA A 420 1.23 -3.04 19.45
C ALA A 420 1.68 -1.68 18.85
N MET A 421 1.12 -0.57 19.33
CA MET A 421 1.50 0.78 18.90
C MET A 421 2.97 1.09 19.22
N ALA A 422 3.47 0.72 20.39
CA ALA A 422 4.87 0.89 20.77
C ALA A 422 5.79 0.10 19.83
N THR A 423 5.41 -1.13 19.47
CA THR A 423 6.14 -1.95 18.51
C THR A 423 6.17 -1.28 17.12
N SER A 424 5.02 -0.81 16.60
CA SER A 424 4.95 -0.08 15.32
C SER A 424 5.80 1.19 15.33
N LEU A 425 5.74 1.97 16.42
CA LEU A 425 6.57 3.17 16.56
C LEU A 425 8.07 2.83 16.56
N SER A 426 8.49 1.74 17.23
CA SER A 426 9.89 1.34 17.25
C SER A 426 10.41 0.95 15.85
N ILE A 427 9.56 0.35 15.00
CA ILE A 427 9.89 0.07 13.59
C ILE A 427 10.13 1.38 12.83
N VAL A 428 9.22 2.33 12.95
CA VAL A 428 9.34 3.65 12.29
C VAL A 428 10.62 4.36 12.73
N LEU A 429 10.90 4.39 14.05
CA LEU A 429 12.09 5.04 14.61
C LEU A 429 13.41 4.37 14.18
N ALA A 430 13.43 3.05 14.03
CA ALA A 430 14.60 2.34 13.55
C ALA A 430 14.95 2.70 12.10
N VAL A 431 13.94 2.94 11.26
CA VAL A 431 14.14 3.32 9.85
C VAL A 431 14.43 4.81 9.69
N THR A 432 13.81 5.67 10.50
CA THR A 432 14.05 7.13 10.46
C THR A 432 15.36 7.52 11.14
N GLY A 433 15.94 6.64 11.93
CA GLY A 433 17.14 6.87 12.72
C GLY A 433 16.87 7.76 13.93
N MET A 434 16.50 7.16 15.07
CA MET A 434 16.35 7.88 16.34
C MET A 434 17.71 8.34 16.86
N GLU A 435 17.86 9.65 17.21
CA GLU A 435 19.05 10.23 17.83
C GLU A 435 19.04 10.07 19.36
#